data_9e44a1fe793586b68b751f8fb33af5d4
#
_entry.id   9e44a1fe793586b68b751f8fb33af5d4
#
_cell.length_a   1.000
_cell.length_b   1.000
_cell.length_c   1.000
_cell.angle_alpha   90.00
_cell.angle_beta   90.00
_cell.angle_gamma   90.00
#
_symmetry.space_group_name_H-M   'P 1'
#
loop_
_entity.id
_entity.type
_entity.pdbx_description
1 polymer ?
#
loop_
_entity_poly.entity_id
_entity_poly.type
_entity_poly.pdbx_seq_one_letter_code
_entity_poly.pdbx_strand_id
1 'polypeptide(L)'
;MSYTRIISTLGCPDLALTGVGALVRGHGLDGCELRALGGSLDLHAHFTAEYGSPAGLAARRPAEPVTAFCTSLKAVGATAVEREQFLQLIPWAEALGVCGLRVFDGGTTGDAAELAAMADTVRWWRELRAQHGWKTDIMIETHDTLLTGAAVRRLLAVAPGTAIRWDSHHTWKKGGEDPCVTWAAIKDAVAAIDVKDSISRPSAKHAWTYVLPGAGEFPMAPLRKVLAAEFAGPVSLEWEKLWHAYLPTLDEALVAAEKSRWW
;
A
#
# COMPACT_ATOMS: atom_id res chain seq x y z
N MET A 1 13.14 4.73 -15.97
CA MET A 1 12.95 4.84 -14.51
C MET A 1 13.28 3.47 -13.93
N SER A 2 13.85 3.38 -12.74
CA SER A 2 14.18 2.08 -12.13
C SER A 2 13.01 1.45 -11.38
N TYR A 3 12.11 2.27 -10.81
CA TYR A 3 10.91 1.79 -10.12
C TYR A 3 9.74 1.54 -11.07
N THR A 4 8.81 0.68 -10.66
CA THR A 4 7.56 0.42 -11.38
C THR A 4 6.45 1.33 -10.89
N ARG A 5 5.61 1.82 -11.83
CA ARG A 5 4.47 2.68 -11.52
C ARG A 5 3.19 1.85 -11.47
N ILE A 6 2.54 1.87 -10.34
CA ILE A 6 1.31 1.11 -10.12
C ILE A 6 0.20 2.00 -9.55
N ILE A 7 -0.99 1.48 -9.46
CA ILE A 7 -2.15 2.13 -8.85
C ILE A 7 -2.71 1.32 -7.70
N SER A 8 -3.34 2.01 -6.75
CA SER A 8 -4.24 1.40 -5.77
C SER A 8 -5.68 1.37 -6.28
N THR A 9 -6.36 0.22 -6.14
CA THR A 9 -7.78 0.11 -6.48
C THR A 9 -8.71 0.90 -5.56
N LEU A 10 -8.20 1.57 -4.52
CA LEU A 10 -8.94 2.63 -3.80
C LEU A 10 -9.45 3.74 -4.73
N GLY A 11 -8.72 3.98 -5.82
CA GLY A 11 -9.06 4.99 -6.81
C GLY A 11 -10.18 4.57 -7.77
N CYS A 12 -10.44 3.28 -7.90
CA CYS A 12 -11.44 2.71 -8.79
C CYS A 12 -12.19 1.52 -8.15
N PRO A 13 -12.79 1.72 -6.96
CA PRO A 13 -13.29 0.63 -6.11
C PRO A 13 -14.37 -0.22 -6.76
N ASP A 14 -15.14 0.34 -7.69
CA ASP A 14 -16.26 -0.34 -8.34
C ASP A 14 -15.84 -1.25 -9.50
N LEU A 15 -14.59 -1.16 -9.95
CA LEU A 15 -14.11 -1.99 -11.05
C LEU A 15 -13.90 -3.44 -10.61
N ALA A 16 -14.25 -4.37 -11.51
CA ALA A 16 -13.79 -5.75 -11.42
C ALA A 16 -12.30 -5.84 -11.80
N LEU A 17 -11.63 -6.93 -11.43
CA LEU A 17 -10.19 -7.11 -11.66
C LEU A 17 -9.78 -6.96 -13.14
N THR A 18 -10.63 -7.43 -14.07
CA THR A 18 -10.42 -7.25 -15.51
C THR A 18 -10.47 -5.78 -15.95
N GLY A 19 -11.36 -4.99 -15.34
CA GLY A 19 -11.46 -3.54 -15.58
C GLY A 19 -10.23 -2.80 -15.06
N VAL A 20 -9.71 -3.20 -13.88
CA VAL A 20 -8.45 -2.68 -13.34
C VAL A 20 -7.29 -2.96 -14.29
N GLY A 21 -7.17 -4.18 -14.82
CA GLY A 21 -6.15 -4.53 -15.81
C GLY A 21 -6.26 -3.68 -17.08
N ALA A 22 -7.47 -3.43 -17.59
CA ALA A 22 -7.68 -2.57 -18.74
C ALA A 22 -7.22 -1.11 -18.48
N LEU A 23 -7.47 -0.58 -17.28
CA LEU A 23 -7.03 0.76 -16.87
C LEU A 23 -5.51 0.82 -16.79
N VAL A 24 -4.87 -0.17 -16.15
CA VAL A 24 -3.40 -0.27 -16.06
C VAL A 24 -2.76 -0.24 -17.45
N ARG A 25 -3.25 -1.05 -18.39
CA ARG A 25 -2.77 -1.05 -19.79
C ARG A 25 -3.00 0.29 -20.49
N GLY A 26 -4.20 0.86 -20.32
CA GLY A 26 -4.60 2.12 -20.97
C GLY A 26 -3.69 3.28 -20.62
N HIS A 27 -3.12 3.30 -19.41
CA HIS A 27 -2.20 4.32 -18.93
C HIS A 27 -0.71 3.91 -18.99
N GLY A 28 -0.38 2.75 -19.56
CA GLY A 28 0.99 2.27 -19.63
C GLY A 28 1.66 2.10 -18.27
N LEU A 29 0.90 1.60 -17.30
CA LEU A 29 1.37 1.31 -15.94
C LEU A 29 1.88 -0.13 -15.83
N ASP A 30 2.68 -0.41 -14.82
CA ASP A 30 3.36 -1.69 -14.63
C ASP A 30 2.53 -2.69 -13.80
N GLY A 31 1.42 -2.26 -13.21
CA GLY A 31 0.57 -3.13 -12.39
C GLY A 31 -0.38 -2.37 -11.45
N CYS A 32 -0.92 -3.10 -10.50
CA CYS A 32 -1.82 -2.56 -9.48
C CYS A 32 -1.63 -3.25 -8.13
N GLU A 33 -2.22 -2.67 -7.12
CA GLU A 33 -2.46 -3.28 -5.82
C GLU A 33 -3.96 -3.26 -5.50
N LEU A 34 -4.41 -4.26 -4.79
CA LEU A 34 -5.83 -4.44 -4.52
C LEU A 34 -6.18 -4.05 -3.09
N ARG A 35 -7.08 -3.08 -2.95
CA ARG A 35 -7.71 -2.72 -1.68
C ARG A 35 -9.23 -2.88 -1.73
N ALA A 36 -9.84 -2.56 -2.85
CA ALA A 36 -11.27 -2.73 -3.10
C ALA A 36 -11.49 -3.24 -4.52
N LEU A 37 -12.48 -4.07 -4.73
CA LEU A 37 -12.93 -4.57 -6.04
C LEU A 37 -14.44 -4.73 -6.04
N GLY A 38 -15.11 -4.36 -7.15
CA GLY A 38 -16.55 -4.54 -7.33
C GLY A 38 -17.37 -3.92 -6.21
N GLY A 39 -16.95 -2.77 -5.67
CA GLY A 39 -17.58 -2.09 -4.54
C GLY A 39 -17.31 -2.68 -3.16
N SER A 40 -16.47 -3.71 -3.05
CA SER A 40 -16.20 -4.43 -1.80
C SER A 40 -14.75 -4.26 -1.32
N LEU A 41 -14.59 -4.09 -0.01
CA LEU A 41 -13.30 -4.18 0.69
C LEU A 41 -12.97 -5.62 1.12
N ASP A 42 -13.95 -6.50 1.11
CA ASP A 42 -13.75 -7.93 1.40
C ASP A 42 -13.33 -8.66 0.13
N LEU A 43 -12.01 -8.65 -0.13
CA LEU A 43 -11.45 -9.32 -1.30
C LEU A 43 -11.69 -10.84 -1.27
N HIS A 44 -11.72 -11.47 -0.08
CA HIS A 44 -12.00 -12.90 0.02
C HIS A 44 -13.41 -13.24 -0.45
N ALA A 45 -14.42 -12.52 0.06
CA ALA A 45 -15.80 -12.71 -0.36
C ALA A 45 -15.99 -12.38 -1.85
N HIS A 46 -15.37 -11.28 -2.34
CA HIS A 46 -15.41 -10.89 -3.75
C HIS A 46 -14.83 -11.99 -4.65
N PHE A 47 -13.62 -12.47 -4.35
CA PHE A 47 -12.99 -13.53 -5.14
C PHE A 47 -13.75 -14.85 -5.08
N THR A 48 -14.30 -15.20 -3.93
CA THR A 48 -15.13 -16.40 -3.78
C THR A 48 -16.36 -16.33 -4.67
N ALA A 49 -17.05 -15.20 -4.68
CA ALA A 49 -18.24 -14.99 -5.52
C ALA A 49 -17.91 -15.00 -7.01
N GLU A 50 -16.84 -14.34 -7.43
CA GLU A 50 -16.47 -14.14 -8.84
C GLU A 50 -15.76 -15.36 -9.45
N TYR A 51 -14.85 -15.99 -8.70
CA TYR A 51 -13.92 -17.01 -9.20
C TYR A 51 -14.15 -18.40 -8.59
N GLY A 52 -14.90 -18.51 -7.52
CA GLY A 52 -15.22 -19.75 -6.80
C GLY A 52 -14.05 -20.35 -6.01
N SER A 53 -12.83 -20.25 -6.51
CA SER A 53 -11.62 -20.78 -5.85
C SER A 53 -10.35 -20.06 -6.29
N PRO A 54 -9.25 -20.16 -5.52
CA PRO A 54 -7.94 -19.65 -5.93
C PRO A 54 -7.46 -20.20 -7.29
N ALA A 55 -7.73 -21.46 -7.59
CA ALA A 55 -7.45 -22.05 -8.90
C ALA A 55 -8.27 -21.42 -10.03
N GLY A 56 -9.56 -21.11 -9.76
CA GLY A 56 -10.42 -20.37 -10.69
C GLY A 56 -9.93 -18.95 -10.96
N LEU A 57 -9.41 -18.28 -9.94
CA LEU A 57 -8.76 -16.97 -10.09
C LEU A 57 -7.47 -17.07 -10.91
N ALA A 58 -6.60 -18.04 -10.58
CA ALA A 58 -5.34 -18.25 -11.31
C ALA A 58 -5.57 -18.49 -12.81
N ALA A 59 -6.60 -19.26 -13.17
CA ALA A 59 -6.96 -19.55 -14.56
C ALA A 59 -7.49 -18.32 -15.32
N ARG A 60 -7.99 -17.30 -14.61
CA ARG A 60 -8.59 -16.08 -15.18
C ARG A 60 -7.84 -14.80 -14.76
N ARG A 61 -6.62 -14.96 -14.24
CA ARG A 61 -5.83 -13.82 -13.77
C ARG A 61 -5.59 -12.81 -14.90
N PRO A 62 -5.54 -11.51 -14.60
CA PRO A 62 -5.15 -10.50 -15.57
C PRO A 62 -3.69 -10.69 -16.02
N ALA A 63 -3.37 -10.16 -17.18
CA ALA A 63 -1.98 -10.14 -17.67
C ALA A 63 -1.12 -9.18 -16.85
N GLU A 64 -1.75 -8.13 -16.32
CA GLU A 64 -1.09 -7.10 -15.54
C GLU A 64 -0.78 -7.59 -14.13
N PRO A 65 0.44 -7.34 -13.61
CA PRO A 65 0.82 -7.75 -12.27
C PRO A 65 -0.05 -7.14 -11.17
N VAL A 66 -0.50 -8.00 -10.24
CA VAL A 66 -1.03 -7.58 -8.95
C VAL A 66 0.12 -7.69 -7.95
N THR A 67 0.62 -6.55 -7.47
CA THR A 67 1.83 -6.50 -6.64
C THR A 67 1.56 -6.74 -5.16
N ALA A 68 0.40 -6.29 -4.68
CA ALA A 68 0.04 -6.40 -3.27
C ALA A 68 -1.47 -6.53 -3.05
N PHE A 69 -1.86 -7.13 -1.91
CA PHE A 69 -3.17 -6.93 -1.30
C PHE A 69 -3.04 -5.99 -0.11
N CYS A 70 -3.82 -4.91 -0.13
CA CYS A 70 -3.89 -3.95 0.97
C CYS A 70 -4.97 -4.38 1.97
N THR A 71 -4.59 -5.16 2.98
CA THR A 71 -5.51 -5.74 3.96
C THR A 71 -5.91 -4.75 5.05
N SER A 72 -6.85 -5.13 5.94
CA SER A 72 -7.23 -4.32 7.11
C SER A 72 -6.56 -4.77 8.41
N LEU A 73 -5.70 -5.80 8.37
CA LEU A 73 -4.97 -6.25 9.55
C LEU A 73 -4.10 -5.13 10.11
N LYS A 74 -4.04 -5.01 11.42
CA LYS A 74 -3.14 -4.13 12.16
C LYS A 74 -2.05 -4.93 12.86
N ALA A 75 -0.83 -4.43 12.88
CA ALA A 75 0.25 -5.07 13.62
C ALA A 75 0.06 -4.94 15.13
N VAL A 76 -0.48 -3.80 15.59
CA VAL A 76 -0.87 -3.59 16.98
C VAL A 76 -2.37 -3.80 17.15
N GLY A 77 -2.76 -4.63 18.11
CA GLY A 77 -4.16 -4.78 18.52
C GLY A 77 -5.01 -5.73 17.66
N ALA A 78 -4.40 -6.47 16.72
CA ALA A 78 -5.14 -7.46 15.94
C ALA A 78 -5.72 -8.57 16.82
N THR A 79 -7.03 -8.80 16.68
CA THR A 79 -7.74 -9.91 17.33
C THR A 79 -7.47 -11.22 16.60
N ALA A 80 -7.79 -12.36 17.28
CA ALA A 80 -7.69 -13.67 16.66
C ALA A 80 -8.59 -13.78 15.41
N VAL A 81 -9.79 -13.18 15.44
CA VAL A 81 -10.73 -13.17 14.31
C VAL A 81 -10.17 -12.41 13.12
N GLU A 82 -9.58 -11.23 13.35
CA GLU A 82 -8.96 -10.45 12.27
C GLU A 82 -7.75 -11.18 11.64
N ARG A 83 -6.97 -11.89 12.46
CA ARG A 83 -5.88 -12.74 11.94
C ARG A 83 -6.41 -13.90 11.11
N GLU A 84 -7.49 -14.54 11.54
CA GLU A 84 -8.14 -15.61 10.77
C GLU A 84 -8.69 -15.11 9.44
N GLN A 85 -9.38 -13.98 9.43
CA GLN A 85 -9.85 -13.33 8.20
C GLN A 85 -8.69 -12.96 7.26
N PHE A 86 -7.58 -12.46 7.80
CA PHE A 86 -6.38 -12.18 7.02
C PHE A 86 -5.82 -13.44 6.37
N LEU A 87 -5.76 -14.56 7.09
CA LEU A 87 -5.26 -15.83 6.55
C LEU A 87 -6.12 -16.38 5.41
N GLN A 88 -7.41 -16.06 5.34
CA GLN A 88 -8.28 -16.44 4.23
C GLN A 88 -7.87 -15.80 2.89
N LEU A 89 -7.10 -14.69 2.92
CA LEU A 89 -6.58 -14.04 1.72
C LEU A 89 -5.37 -14.74 1.11
N ILE A 90 -4.62 -15.53 1.90
CA ILE A 90 -3.33 -16.09 1.49
C ILE A 90 -3.45 -16.98 0.24
N PRO A 91 -4.39 -17.95 0.16
CA PRO A 91 -4.52 -18.78 -1.03
C PRO A 91 -4.78 -17.98 -2.32
N TRP A 92 -5.49 -16.85 -2.21
CA TRP A 92 -5.78 -15.95 -3.32
C TRP A 92 -4.55 -15.12 -3.73
N ALA A 93 -3.77 -14.64 -2.75
CA ALA A 93 -2.52 -13.94 -2.99
C ALA A 93 -1.49 -14.85 -3.68
N GLU A 94 -1.32 -16.08 -3.19
CA GLU A 94 -0.44 -17.09 -3.81
C GLU A 94 -0.90 -17.43 -5.25
N ALA A 95 -2.22 -17.53 -5.49
CA ALA A 95 -2.78 -17.83 -6.81
C ALA A 95 -2.49 -16.73 -7.85
N LEU A 96 -2.44 -15.47 -7.43
CA LEU A 96 -2.07 -14.33 -8.29
C LEU A 96 -0.55 -14.08 -8.33
N GLY A 97 0.23 -14.73 -7.48
CA GLY A 97 1.67 -14.47 -7.34
C GLY A 97 1.97 -13.13 -6.66
N VAL A 98 1.08 -12.67 -5.79
CA VAL A 98 1.23 -11.43 -5.02
C VAL A 98 2.41 -11.54 -4.08
N CYS A 99 3.34 -10.58 -4.14
CA CYS A 99 4.53 -10.59 -3.30
C CYS A 99 4.28 -10.01 -1.91
N GLY A 100 3.36 -9.06 -1.76
CA GLY A 100 3.17 -8.30 -0.54
C GLY A 100 1.74 -8.24 -0.04
N LEU A 101 1.58 -8.36 1.28
CA LEU A 101 0.33 -8.13 2.00
C LEU A 101 0.54 -6.93 2.92
N ARG A 102 -0.15 -5.85 2.67
CA ARG A 102 -0.07 -4.68 3.53
C ARG A 102 -0.77 -4.96 4.86
N VAL A 103 -0.09 -4.63 5.95
CA VAL A 103 -0.59 -4.62 7.32
C VAL A 103 -0.36 -3.22 7.87
N PHE A 104 -1.38 -2.58 8.44
CA PHE A 104 -1.20 -1.29 9.11
C PHE A 104 -0.29 -1.45 10.33
N ASP A 105 0.52 -0.45 10.64
CA ASP A 105 1.29 -0.41 11.89
C ASP A 105 0.33 -0.43 13.09
N GLY A 106 -0.73 0.36 13.07
CA GLY A 106 -1.69 0.48 14.16
C GLY A 106 -1.08 1.17 15.38
N GLY A 107 -1.73 1.01 16.55
CA GLY A 107 -1.32 1.67 17.78
C GLY A 107 -1.72 3.13 17.84
N THR A 108 -1.20 3.85 18.85
CA THR A 108 -1.52 5.25 19.12
C THR A 108 -0.33 6.05 19.65
N THR A 109 0.66 5.40 20.25
CA THR A 109 1.78 6.03 20.93
C THR A 109 3.13 5.74 20.27
N GLY A 110 3.26 4.59 19.59
CA GLY A 110 4.52 4.09 19.06
C GLY A 110 5.57 3.83 20.16
N ASP A 111 5.15 3.54 21.38
CA ASP A 111 6.02 3.25 22.50
C ASP A 111 6.63 1.84 22.44
N ALA A 112 7.41 1.46 23.45
CA ALA A 112 8.10 0.18 23.50
C ALA A 112 7.10 -1.02 23.51
N ALA A 113 5.94 -0.87 24.13
CA ALA A 113 4.94 -1.92 24.20
C ALA A 113 4.27 -2.15 22.83
N GLU A 114 3.92 -1.08 22.12
CA GLU A 114 3.37 -1.16 20.76
C GLU A 114 4.42 -1.68 19.77
N LEU A 115 5.68 -1.27 19.86
CA LEU A 115 6.77 -1.82 19.05
C LEU A 115 6.97 -3.32 19.30
N ALA A 116 6.86 -3.78 20.55
CA ALA A 116 6.92 -5.21 20.88
C ALA A 116 5.74 -5.96 20.28
N ALA A 117 4.52 -5.40 20.32
CA ALA A 117 3.33 -5.99 19.70
C ALA A 117 3.45 -6.10 18.18
N MET A 118 4.03 -5.09 17.51
CA MET A 118 4.33 -5.17 16.07
C MET A 118 5.34 -6.29 15.80
N ALA A 119 6.41 -6.40 16.61
CA ALA A 119 7.42 -7.45 16.48
C ALA A 119 6.81 -8.84 16.68
N ASP A 120 5.86 -9.00 17.61
CA ASP A 120 5.14 -10.26 17.84
C ASP A 120 4.26 -10.63 16.63
N THR A 121 3.60 -9.65 16.00
CA THR A 121 2.83 -9.89 14.77
C THR A 121 3.74 -10.29 13.61
N VAL A 122 4.90 -9.67 13.45
CA VAL A 122 5.90 -10.06 12.44
C VAL A 122 6.42 -11.47 12.69
N ARG A 123 6.69 -11.82 13.95
CA ARG A 123 7.13 -13.18 14.33
C ARG A 123 6.06 -14.22 14.06
N TRP A 124 4.82 -13.99 14.50
CA TRP A 124 3.65 -14.85 14.21
C TRP A 124 3.52 -15.12 12.71
N TRP A 125 3.64 -14.09 11.88
CA TRP A 125 3.55 -14.25 10.43
C TRP A 125 4.71 -15.09 9.88
N ARG A 126 5.95 -14.80 10.28
CA ARG A 126 7.13 -15.53 9.80
C ARG A 126 7.08 -17.02 10.13
N GLU A 127 6.59 -17.36 11.32
CA GLU A 127 6.41 -18.75 11.73
C GLU A 127 5.39 -19.46 10.83
N LEU A 128 4.21 -18.88 10.60
CA LEU A 128 3.20 -19.43 9.71
C LEU A 128 3.70 -19.52 8.26
N ARG A 129 4.31 -18.46 7.76
CA ARG A 129 4.87 -18.43 6.42
C ARG A 129 5.87 -19.57 6.20
N ALA A 130 6.78 -19.77 7.13
CA ALA A 130 7.77 -20.85 7.09
C ALA A 130 7.12 -22.24 7.17
N GLN A 131 6.13 -22.40 8.07
CA GLN A 131 5.39 -23.65 8.24
C GLN A 131 4.65 -24.07 6.96
N HIS A 132 4.06 -23.13 6.25
CA HIS A 132 3.26 -23.39 5.05
C HIS A 132 4.03 -23.24 3.73
N GLY A 133 5.24 -22.69 3.77
CA GLY A 133 6.04 -22.45 2.57
C GLY A 133 5.48 -21.37 1.65
N TRP A 134 4.70 -20.41 2.17
CA TRP A 134 4.13 -19.30 1.41
C TRP A 134 5.21 -18.37 0.86
N LYS A 135 5.00 -17.89 -0.37
CA LYS A 135 5.93 -16.96 -1.04
C LYS A 135 5.60 -15.50 -0.69
N THR A 136 4.31 -15.21 -0.57
CA THR A 136 3.85 -13.86 -0.20
C THR A 136 4.35 -13.48 1.20
N ASP A 137 4.63 -12.19 1.44
CA ASP A 137 5.10 -11.69 2.73
C ASP A 137 4.31 -10.48 3.17
N ILE A 138 4.36 -10.14 4.47
CA ILE A 138 3.74 -8.91 4.98
C ILE A 138 4.67 -7.71 4.80
N MET A 139 4.05 -6.55 4.61
CA MET A 139 4.70 -5.25 4.64
C MET A 139 3.97 -4.38 5.66
N ILE A 140 4.68 -3.84 6.65
CA ILE A 140 4.10 -2.91 7.63
C ILE A 140 4.02 -1.52 7.00
N GLU A 141 2.80 -0.96 6.94
CA GLU A 141 2.59 0.38 6.41
C GLU A 141 2.85 1.46 7.46
N THR A 142 3.48 2.55 7.05
CA THR A 142 3.66 3.78 7.85
C THR A 142 2.35 4.58 7.84
N HIS A 143 1.46 4.32 8.81
CA HIS A 143 0.08 4.84 8.80
C HIS A 143 -0.32 5.59 10.08
N ASP A 144 -0.16 4.97 11.26
CA ASP A 144 -0.68 5.48 12.53
C ASP A 144 0.43 6.03 13.44
N THR A 145 1.48 5.25 13.70
CA THR A 145 2.55 5.56 14.67
C THR A 145 3.96 5.58 14.06
N LEU A 146 4.17 4.90 12.93
CA LEU A 146 5.44 4.88 12.22
C LEU A 146 5.59 6.10 11.29
N LEU A 147 5.38 7.30 11.81
CA LEU A 147 5.25 8.53 11.02
C LEU A 147 6.58 9.24 10.71
N THR A 148 7.72 8.69 11.12
CA THR A 148 9.06 9.24 10.84
C THR A 148 10.07 8.14 10.57
N GLY A 149 11.16 8.46 9.89
CA GLY A 149 12.26 7.50 9.69
C GLY A 149 12.84 6.98 11.01
N ALA A 150 12.86 7.81 12.06
CA ALA A 150 13.30 7.39 13.40
C ALA A 150 12.32 6.38 14.03
N ALA A 151 10.99 6.56 13.86
CA ALA A 151 9.99 5.62 14.36
C ALA A 151 10.10 4.26 13.64
N VAL A 152 10.25 4.26 12.32
CA VAL A 152 10.47 3.03 11.52
C VAL A 152 11.75 2.32 11.98
N ARG A 153 12.86 3.03 12.15
CA ARG A 153 14.12 2.41 12.63
C ARG A 153 13.98 1.77 14.00
N ARG A 154 13.15 2.31 14.89
CA ARG A 154 12.87 1.65 16.20
C ARG A 154 12.16 0.31 16.00
N LEU A 155 11.20 0.21 15.09
CA LEU A 155 10.58 -1.06 14.73
C LEU A 155 11.62 -2.04 14.15
N LEU A 156 12.44 -1.59 13.21
CA LEU A 156 13.45 -2.43 12.56
C LEU A 156 14.52 -2.93 13.55
N ALA A 157 14.78 -2.20 14.65
CA ALA A 157 15.68 -2.64 15.70
C ALA A 157 15.12 -3.82 16.52
N VAL A 158 13.80 -3.88 16.74
CA VAL A 158 13.14 -4.97 17.49
C VAL A 158 12.59 -6.09 16.58
N ALA A 159 12.40 -5.80 15.31
CA ALA A 159 11.93 -6.75 14.28
C ALA A 159 12.78 -6.61 13.00
N PRO A 160 14.06 -7.00 13.01
CA PRO A 160 14.95 -6.85 11.86
C PRO A 160 14.44 -7.64 10.65
N GLY A 161 14.67 -7.07 9.45
CA GLY A 161 14.22 -7.67 8.19
C GLY A 161 12.71 -7.54 7.95
N THR A 162 11.99 -6.70 8.70
CA THR A 162 10.60 -6.36 8.40
C THR A 162 10.55 -5.51 7.12
N ALA A 163 9.72 -5.92 6.15
CA ALA A 163 9.45 -5.14 4.96
C ALA A 163 8.52 -3.97 5.31
N ILE A 164 8.86 -2.78 4.82
CA ILE A 164 8.09 -1.56 5.03
C ILE A 164 7.35 -1.20 3.73
N ARG A 165 6.04 -0.97 3.84
CA ARG A 165 5.28 -0.21 2.88
C ARG A 165 5.28 1.24 3.34
N TRP A 166 6.00 2.07 2.63
CA TRP A 166 6.15 3.46 3.01
C TRP A 166 5.08 4.33 2.37
N ASP A 167 4.07 4.73 3.14
CA ASP A 167 3.22 5.84 2.74
C ASP A 167 4.00 7.15 2.97
N SER A 168 4.53 7.67 1.89
CA SER A 168 5.38 8.87 1.91
C SER A 168 4.61 10.13 2.26
N HIS A 169 3.29 10.16 1.97
CA HIS A 169 2.43 11.26 2.34
C HIS A 169 2.12 11.28 3.84
N HIS A 170 1.95 10.11 4.49
CA HIS A 170 1.70 10.04 5.91
C HIS A 170 2.93 10.54 6.70
N THR A 171 4.12 10.10 6.35
CA THR A 171 5.34 10.57 7.04
C THR A 171 5.57 12.06 6.81
N TRP A 172 5.21 12.59 5.62
CA TRP A 172 5.29 14.00 5.34
C TRP A 172 4.21 14.81 6.05
N LYS A 173 2.93 14.44 5.92
CA LYS A 173 1.80 15.27 6.35
C LYS A 173 1.46 15.10 7.83
N LYS A 174 1.49 13.86 8.34
CA LYS A 174 1.25 13.57 9.76
C LYS A 174 2.54 13.67 10.58
N GLY A 175 3.66 13.16 10.04
CA GLY A 175 4.96 13.15 10.72
C GLY A 175 5.76 14.43 10.59
N GLY A 176 5.43 15.28 9.61
CA GLY A 176 6.15 16.54 9.35
C GLY A 176 7.57 16.36 8.82
N GLU A 177 7.92 15.14 8.35
CA GLU A 177 9.29 14.84 7.90
C GLU A 177 9.39 14.96 6.36
N ASP A 178 10.48 15.55 5.89
CA ASP A 178 10.76 15.62 4.44
C ASP A 178 10.89 14.19 3.85
N PRO A 179 10.21 13.86 2.74
CA PRO A 179 10.26 12.52 2.17
C PRO A 179 11.66 12.03 1.79
N CYS A 180 12.57 12.91 1.38
CA CYS A 180 13.94 12.51 1.08
C CYS A 180 14.73 12.19 2.37
N VAL A 181 14.40 12.84 3.49
CA VAL A 181 14.97 12.51 4.81
C VAL A 181 14.46 11.16 5.29
N THR A 182 13.14 10.94 5.21
CA THR A 182 12.55 9.63 5.54
C THR A 182 13.17 8.53 4.68
N TRP A 183 13.21 8.72 3.35
CA TRP A 183 13.80 7.76 2.42
C TRP A 183 15.22 7.37 2.82
N ALA A 184 16.09 8.35 3.02
CA ALA A 184 17.49 8.10 3.41
C ALA A 184 17.61 7.28 4.71
N ALA A 185 16.62 7.39 5.60
CA ALA A 185 16.60 6.71 6.87
C ALA A 185 16.13 5.25 6.81
N ILE A 186 15.27 4.87 5.81
CA ILE A 186 14.55 3.59 5.81
C ILE A 186 14.65 2.80 4.49
N LYS A 187 15.29 3.33 3.45
CA LYS A 187 15.29 2.79 2.08
C LYS A 187 15.62 1.30 1.98
N ASP A 188 16.53 0.80 2.84
CA ASP A 188 16.97 -0.60 2.82
C ASP A 188 15.88 -1.58 3.28
N ALA A 189 14.81 -1.09 3.92
CA ALA A 189 13.68 -1.89 4.36
C ALA A 189 12.41 -1.66 3.51
N VAL A 190 12.41 -0.67 2.61
CA VAL A 190 11.22 -0.32 1.83
C VAL A 190 10.99 -1.31 0.69
N ALA A 191 9.85 -1.98 0.71
CA ALA A 191 9.42 -2.91 -0.33
C ALA A 191 8.42 -2.30 -1.32
N ALA A 192 7.63 -1.32 -0.87
CA ALA A 192 6.65 -0.60 -1.70
C ALA A 192 6.46 0.83 -1.16
N ILE A 193 6.06 1.75 -2.04
CA ILE A 193 5.86 3.17 -1.71
C ILE A 193 4.48 3.61 -2.18
N ASP A 194 3.76 4.33 -1.29
CA ASP A 194 2.55 5.06 -1.65
C ASP A 194 2.84 6.54 -1.80
N VAL A 195 2.30 7.12 -2.87
CA VAL A 195 2.40 8.56 -3.17
C VAL A 195 1.02 9.12 -3.45
N LYS A 196 0.75 10.32 -2.94
CA LYS A 196 -0.47 11.10 -3.15
C LYS A 196 -0.20 12.58 -2.92
N ASP A 197 -1.02 13.45 -3.51
CA ASP A 197 -0.82 14.90 -3.43
C ASP A 197 -1.91 15.58 -2.62
N SER A 198 -1.58 16.62 -1.90
CA SER A 198 -2.51 17.40 -1.08
C SER A 198 -2.05 18.83 -0.87
N ILE A 199 -3.00 19.69 -0.46
CA ILE A 199 -2.77 21.05 -0.03
C ILE A 199 -3.06 21.22 1.46
N SER A 200 -2.40 22.17 2.13
CA SER A 200 -2.57 22.50 3.55
C SER A 200 -3.86 23.28 3.83
N ARG A 201 -4.98 22.79 3.30
CA ARG A 201 -6.34 23.30 3.55
C ARG A 201 -7.17 22.17 4.17
N PRO A 202 -7.82 22.39 5.32
CA PRO A 202 -8.65 21.36 5.96
C PRO A 202 -9.75 20.84 5.04
N SER A 203 -10.00 19.54 5.11
CA SER A 203 -11.15 18.85 4.53
C SER A 203 -12.09 18.37 5.65
N ALA A 204 -13.16 17.67 5.30
CA ALA A 204 -14.09 17.10 6.29
C ALA A 204 -13.43 16.04 7.21
N LYS A 205 -12.37 15.38 6.75
CA LYS A 205 -11.73 14.24 7.45
C LYS A 205 -10.31 14.53 7.95
N HIS A 206 -9.61 15.50 7.34
CA HIS A 206 -8.20 15.74 7.61
C HIS A 206 -7.88 17.23 7.71
N ALA A 207 -6.75 17.56 8.32
CA ALA A 207 -6.18 18.90 8.32
C ALA A 207 -5.67 19.36 6.92
N TRP A 208 -5.80 18.50 5.92
CA TRP A 208 -5.43 18.73 4.52
C TRP A 208 -6.53 18.27 3.56
N THR A 209 -6.44 18.67 2.31
CA THR A 209 -7.31 18.24 1.21
C THR A 209 -6.47 17.59 0.13
N TYR A 210 -6.80 16.35 -0.26
CA TYR A 210 -6.19 15.69 -1.41
C TYR A 210 -6.59 16.41 -2.70
N VAL A 211 -5.65 16.49 -3.62
CA VAL A 211 -5.81 17.14 -4.93
C VAL A 211 -5.17 16.29 -6.03
N LEU A 212 -5.46 16.63 -7.28
CA LEU A 212 -4.83 15.95 -8.42
C LEU A 212 -3.30 16.00 -8.33
N PRO A 213 -2.60 14.94 -8.72
CA PRO A 213 -1.14 14.91 -8.75
C PRO A 213 -0.53 16.10 -9.50
N GLY A 214 0.37 16.80 -8.85
CA GLY A 214 1.02 18.02 -9.37
C GLY A 214 0.25 19.31 -9.09
N ALA A 215 -0.93 19.25 -8.49
CA ALA A 215 -1.67 20.44 -8.08
C ALA A 215 -1.53 20.77 -6.59
N GLY A 216 -0.76 19.96 -5.84
CA GLY A 216 -0.58 20.10 -4.41
C GLY A 216 0.83 20.55 -4.00
N GLU A 217 1.13 20.24 -2.75
CA GLU A 217 2.34 20.68 -2.05
C GLU A 217 3.32 19.53 -1.79
N PHE A 218 2.93 18.27 -2.11
CA PHE A 218 3.80 17.13 -1.86
C PHE A 218 5.10 17.25 -2.68
N PRO A 219 6.28 17.14 -2.04
CA PRO A 219 7.57 17.40 -2.71
C PRO A 219 7.99 16.22 -3.58
N MET A 220 7.15 15.85 -4.57
CA MET A 220 7.39 14.69 -5.43
C MET A 220 8.60 14.83 -6.34
N ALA A 221 8.92 16.03 -6.82
CA ALA A 221 10.02 16.21 -7.76
C ALA A 221 11.40 15.81 -7.19
N PRO A 222 11.81 16.26 -5.99
CA PRO A 222 13.03 15.76 -5.35
C PRO A 222 12.94 14.27 -5.01
N LEU A 223 11.83 13.80 -4.48
CA LEU A 223 11.64 12.38 -4.15
C LEU A 223 11.77 11.50 -5.40
N ARG A 224 11.08 11.84 -6.49
CA ARG A 224 11.16 11.11 -7.77
C ARG A 224 12.61 10.97 -8.27
N LYS A 225 13.42 12.03 -8.15
CA LYS A 225 14.82 11.99 -8.56
C LYS A 225 15.62 10.96 -7.76
N VAL A 226 15.40 10.90 -6.45
CA VAL A 226 16.08 9.94 -5.56
C VAL A 226 15.59 8.52 -5.85
N LEU A 227 14.28 8.31 -5.94
CA LEU A 227 13.72 6.98 -6.23
C LEU A 227 14.15 6.45 -7.59
N ALA A 228 14.25 7.31 -8.61
CA ALA A 228 14.72 6.91 -9.93
C ALA A 228 16.16 6.39 -9.93
N ALA A 229 16.98 6.80 -8.96
CA ALA A 229 18.37 6.35 -8.81
C ALA A 229 18.54 5.14 -7.90
N GLU A 230 17.67 4.99 -6.89
CA GLU A 230 17.95 4.10 -5.75
C GLU A 230 16.86 3.03 -5.53
N PHE A 231 15.70 3.09 -6.18
CA PHE A 231 14.58 2.17 -5.95
C PHE A 231 14.13 1.45 -7.21
N ALA A 232 13.87 0.15 -7.12
CA ALA A 232 13.38 -0.67 -8.22
C ALA A 232 12.00 -1.32 -7.95
N GLY A 233 11.43 -1.06 -6.77
CA GLY A 233 10.13 -1.60 -6.36
C GLY A 233 8.93 -0.79 -6.87
N PRO A 234 7.71 -1.16 -6.47
CA PRO A 234 6.49 -0.48 -6.87
C PRO A 234 6.29 0.86 -6.13
N VAL A 235 5.97 1.89 -6.91
CA VAL A 235 5.47 3.20 -6.45
C VAL A 235 4.02 3.30 -6.87
N SER A 236 3.12 3.34 -5.91
CA SER A 236 1.67 3.33 -6.09
C SER A 236 1.09 4.73 -6.01
N LEU A 237 0.33 5.15 -7.01
CA LEU A 237 -0.58 6.26 -6.83
C LEU A 237 -1.76 5.77 -5.99
N GLU A 238 -1.75 6.08 -4.69
CA GLU A 238 -2.84 5.77 -3.79
C GLU A 238 -3.91 6.87 -3.87
N TRP A 239 -4.79 6.76 -4.88
CA TRP A 239 -5.89 7.69 -5.08
C TRP A 239 -7.09 7.28 -4.23
N GLU A 240 -7.33 7.97 -3.12
CA GLU A 240 -8.30 7.57 -2.09
C GLU A 240 -9.77 7.92 -2.44
N LYS A 241 -10.20 7.71 -3.68
CA LYS A 241 -11.56 8.00 -4.17
C LYS A 241 -12.66 7.33 -3.34
N LEU A 242 -12.42 6.10 -2.88
CA LEU A 242 -13.36 5.35 -2.03
C LEU A 242 -13.68 6.10 -0.73
N TRP A 243 -12.68 6.75 -0.14
CA TRP A 243 -12.81 7.45 1.13
C TRP A 243 -13.21 8.92 0.97
N HIS A 244 -12.98 9.50 -0.20
CA HIS A 244 -13.13 10.91 -0.49
C HIS A 244 -13.93 11.12 -1.78
N ALA A 245 -15.26 11.12 -1.67
CA ALA A 245 -16.19 11.20 -2.80
C ALA A 245 -15.97 12.46 -3.69
N TYR A 246 -15.41 13.54 -3.12
CA TYR A 246 -15.10 14.78 -3.85
C TYR A 246 -13.95 14.65 -4.85
N LEU A 247 -13.09 13.60 -4.71
CA LEU A 247 -11.98 13.41 -5.63
C LEU A 247 -12.49 13.09 -7.05
N PRO A 248 -11.82 13.58 -8.09
CA PRO A 248 -12.05 13.15 -9.47
C PRO A 248 -11.84 11.63 -9.66
N THR A 249 -12.13 11.14 -10.83
CA THR A 249 -11.89 9.73 -11.18
C THR A 249 -10.39 9.42 -11.14
N LEU A 250 -10.04 8.13 -10.98
CA LEU A 250 -8.64 7.70 -11.06
C LEU A 250 -8.04 8.00 -12.44
N ASP A 251 -8.83 7.87 -13.52
CA ASP A 251 -8.41 8.20 -14.88
C ASP A 251 -7.96 9.67 -14.99
N GLU A 252 -8.76 10.61 -14.44
CA GLU A 252 -8.40 12.03 -14.37
C GLU A 252 -7.13 12.27 -13.55
N ALA A 253 -6.96 11.54 -12.44
CA ALA A 253 -5.76 11.64 -11.61
C ALA A 253 -4.51 11.12 -12.35
N LEU A 254 -4.63 10.03 -13.11
CA LEU A 254 -3.53 9.50 -13.93
C LEU A 254 -3.15 10.44 -15.07
N VAL A 255 -4.13 11.02 -15.75
CA VAL A 255 -3.89 12.06 -16.79
C VAL A 255 -3.18 13.27 -16.18
N ALA A 256 -3.56 13.70 -14.98
CA ALA A 256 -2.89 14.80 -14.29
C ALA A 256 -1.45 14.45 -13.89
N ALA A 257 -1.22 13.24 -13.37
CA ALA A 257 0.10 12.74 -13.02
C ALA A 257 1.05 12.69 -14.22
N GLU A 258 0.54 12.27 -15.39
CA GLU A 258 1.31 12.22 -16.62
C GLU A 258 1.65 13.63 -17.12
N LYS A 259 0.65 14.53 -17.22
CA LYS A 259 0.84 15.92 -17.68
C LYS A 259 1.82 16.69 -16.82
N SER A 260 1.76 16.51 -15.51
CA SER A 260 2.68 17.15 -14.55
C SER A 260 4.04 16.46 -14.45
N ARG A 261 4.20 15.28 -15.07
CA ARG A 261 5.37 14.40 -14.86
C ARG A 261 5.61 14.15 -13.36
N TRP A 262 4.53 13.89 -12.64
CA TRP A 262 4.55 13.86 -11.18
C TRP A 262 5.37 12.69 -10.65
N TRP A 263 5.29 11.51 -11.26
CA TRP A 263 6.03 10.30 -10.90
C TRP A 263 6.83 9.67 -12.06
#